data_26588b2c717a95cbf8094f05c285b919
#
_entry.id   26588b2c717a95cbf8094f05c285b919
#
_cell.length_a   1.000
_cell.length_b   1.000
_cell.length_c   1.000
_cell.angle_alpha   90.00
_cell.angle_beta   90.00
_cell.angle_gamma   90.00
#
_symmetry.space_group_name_H-M   'P 1'
#
loop_
_entity.id
_entity.type
_entity.pdbx_description
1 polymer ?
#
loop_
_entity_poly.entity_id
_entity_poly.type
_entity_poly.pdbx_seq_one_letter_code
_entity_poly.pdbx_strand_id
1 'polypeptide(L)'
;MIIVDNALKAREQQGKPIRVGMVGAGFMGQGLTNQITHSVPGMRMAAVYNRRPERAQHVYRYSGLENVTMAATQAQFDQAVRQGLSTVAEDPFLICRSGEIDVVVDVTGSVEFGAHVILEAFKHGKPVVLMNAEVDATIGPILQVYARKHGVILSACDGDEPGLQMNLVRWVKGLGLIPRVIGNVKGLQDPYRNPTTQQAWAERWGQNAAMVTSFADGSKISFEQSIVANATGFKVRSRGMSRGMKYDGSIMDIHKLYDLDEIRALGGIVDYTVGPAGVKIFCLAEHPDPKQRHYLNLYKMGEGPLYPFWVPYHLVHFEAPNAIARVVLFGDNVAPPLEGPVVEVCAVAKRDLAVGETLDEYGMYTSYGEAVNTEEMNTRRYLPEGLVDGCKLKRAIAKNEVLTYDDVELPSGRLADRLRAEQYRHFSNATWLDEHLQRTQGAANVRSEACA
;
A
#
# COMPACT_ATOMS: atom_id res chain seq x y z
N MET A 1 5.79 -19.70 3.09
CA MET A 1 6.63 -19.64 4.31
C MET A 1 6.21 -20.75 5.26
N ILE A 2 7.11 -21.67 5.54
CA ILE A 2 6.82 -22.97 6.22
C ILE A 2 6.24 -22.80 7.64
N ILE A 3 6.70 -21.78 8.39
CA ILE A 3 6.23 -21.55 9.77
C ILE A 3 4.74 -21.16 9.80
N VAL A 4 4.29 -20.38 8.83
CA VAL A 4 2.91 -19.88 8.75
C VAL A 4 1.95 -21.03 8.46
N ASP A 5 2.29 -21.93 7.54
CA ASP A 5 1.41 -23.05 7.15
C ASP A 5 1.20 -24.02 8.33
N ASN A 6 2.25 -24.33 9.09
CA ASN A 6 2.14 -25.17 10.27
C ASN A 6 1.31 -24.54 11.39
N ALA A 7 1.47 -23.24 11.61
CA ALA A 7 0.69 -22.50 12.60
C ALA A 7 -0.81 -22.43 12.24
N LEU A 8 -1.12 -22.24 10.96
CA LEU A 8 -2.51 -22.25 10.47
C LEU A 8 -3.15 -23.65 10.60
N LYS A 9 -2.44 -24.72 10.25
CA LYS A 9 -2.92 -26.11 10.47
C LYS A 9 -3.19 -26.41 11.95
N ALA A 10 -2.34 -25.90 12.85
CA ALA A 10 -2.56 -26.05 14.28
C ALA A 10 -3.83 -25.29 14.74
N ARG A 11 -4.11 -24.10 14.21
CA ARG A 11 -5.36 -23.35 14.50
C ARG A 11 -6.59 -24.10 14.01
N GLU A 12 -6.52 -24.72 12.82
CA GLU A 12 -7.60 -25.56 12.29
C GLU A 12 -7.88 -26.76 13.19
N GLN A 13 -6.84 -27.51 13.57
CA GLN A 13 -6.96 -28.66 14.46
C GLN A 13 -7.54 -28.31 15.84
N GLN A 14 -7.28 -27.09 16.32
CA GLN A 14 -7.82 -26.58 17.59
C GLN A 14 -9.28 -26.08 17.46
N GLY A 15 -9.84 -26.01 16.26
CA GLY A 15 -11.14 -25.41 16.01
C GLY A 15 -11.20 -23.90 16.29
N LYS A 16 -10.05 -23.19 16.21
CA LYS A 16 -9.90 -21.76 16.50
C LYS A 16 -9.31 -21.02 15.30
N PRO A 17 -10.01 -20.98 14.16
CA PRO A 17 -9.52 -20.27 12.99
C PRO A 17 -9.37 -18.78 13.27
N ILE A 18 -8.42 -18.10 12.58
CA ILE A 18 -8.31 -16.65 12.57
C ILE A 18 -9.58 -16.08 11.92
N ARG A 19 -10.26 -15.19 12.61
CA ARG A 19 -11.51 -14.54 12.16
C ARG A 19 -11.18 -13.21 11.52
N VAL A 20 -11.24 -13.18 10.19
CA VAL A 20 -10.90 -12.02 9.37
C VAL A 20 -12.13 -11.15 9.15
N GLY A 21 -12.04 -9.86 9.45
CA GLY A 21 -13.00 -8.84 9.05
C GLY A 21 -12.44 -8.00 7.90
N MET A 22 -13.13 -7.95 6.77
CA MET A 22 -12.67 -7.25 5.57
C MET A 22 -13.53 -6.02 5.27
N VAL A 23 -12.87 -4.89 5.04
CA VAL A 23 -13.50 -3.64 4.61
C VAL A 23 -13.16 -3.39 3.14
N GLY A 24 -14.17 -3.47 2.28
CA GLY A 24 -14.06 -3.46 0.83
C GLY A 24 -14.42 -4.82 0.22
N ALA A 25 -15.18 -4.82 -0.88
CA ALA A 25 -15.63 -6.02 -1.59
C ALA A 25 -15.48 -5.81 -3.12
N GLY A 26 -14.32 -5.30 -3.51
CA GLY A 26 -13.92 -5.16 -4.91
C GLY A 26 -13.28 -6.45 -5.45
N PHE A 27 -12.60 -6.34 -6.56
CA PHE A 27 -11.92 -7.45 -7.24
C PHE A 27 -10.97 -8.24 -6.33
N MET A 28 -10.10 -7.53 -5.58
CA MET A 28 -9.17 -8.17 -4.65
C MET A 28 -9.87 -8.78 -3.44
N GLY A 29 -10.90 -8.11 -2.89
CA GLY A 29 -11.69 -8.65 -1.77
C GLY A 29 -12.44 -9.94 -2.15
N GLN A 30 -12.93 -10.02 -3.38
CA GLN A 30 -13.55 -11.24 -3.93
C GLN A 30 -12.51 -12.39 -4.00
N GLY A 31 -11.32 -12.12 -4.56
CA GLY A 31 -10.25 -13.10 -4.65
C GLY A 31 -9.77 -13.57 -3.27
N LEU A 32 -9.60 -12.64 -2.31
CA LEU A 32 -9.18 -12.97 -0.95
C LEU A 32 -10.22 -13.83 -0.20
N THR A 33 -11.51 -13.50 -0.31
CA THR A 33 -12.57 -14.30 0.31
C THR A 33 -12.56 -15.72 -0.24
N ASN A 34 -12.46 -15.88 -1.57
CA ASN A 34 -12.38 -17.17 -2.21
C ASN A 34 -11.13 -17.97 -1.78
N GLN A 35 -9.97 -17.30 -1.72
CA GLN A 35 -8.70 -17.90 -1.30
C GLN A 35 -8.79 -18.44 0.15
N ILE A 36 -9.28 -17.62 1.08
CA ILE A 36 -9.43 -18.00 2.49
C ILE A 36 -10.41 -19.18 2.60
N THR A 37 -11.54 -19.13 1.88
CA THR A 37 -12.59 -20.14 1.98
C THR A 37 -12.11 -21.52 1.53
N HIS A 38 -11.33 -21.59 0.45
CA HIS A 38 -11.02 -22.88 -0.20
C HIS A 38 -9.59 -23.38 0.04
N SER A 39 -8.66 -22.51 0.42
CA SER A 39 -7.24 -22.85 0.35
C SER A 39 -6.45 -22.57 1.62
N VAL A 40 -7.04 -21.95 2.64
CA VAL A 40 -6.32 -21.53 3.85
C VAL A 40 -6.92 -22.17 5.09
N PRO A 41 -6.40 -23.34 5.54
CA PRO A 41 -6.86 -23.93 6.79
C PRO A 41 -6.58 -22.99 7.97
N GLY A 42 -7.41 -23.06 9.01
CA GLY A 42 -7.22 -22.25 10.22
C GLY A 42 -7.46 -20.76 10.07
N MET A 43 -8.13 -20.34 8.98
CA MET A 43 -8.54 -18.96 8.74
C MET A 43 -9.96 -18.94 8.17
N ARG A 44 -10.74 -17.90 8.51
CA ARG A 44 -12.11 -17.73 8.05
C ARG A 44 -12.40 -16.27 7.73
N MET A 45 -12.99 -15.99 6.57
CA MET A 45 -13.59 -14.70 6.27
C MET A 45 -14.89 -14.56 7.07
N ALA A 46 -14.80 -13.97 8.26
CA ALA A 46 -15.88 -13.91 9.22
C ALA A 46 -16.87 -12.79 8.91
N ALA A 47 -16.36 -11.65 8.44
CA ALA A 47 -17.20 -10.50 8.11
C ALA A 47 -16.67 -9.71 6.92
N VAL A 48 -17.57 -9.15 6.12
CA VAL A 48 -17.25 -8.27 5.00
C VAL A 48 -18.17 -7.04 5.06
N TYR A 49 -17.56 -5.87 4.82
CA TYR A 49 -18.29 -4.62 4.60
C TYR A 49 -18.05 -4.08 3.20
N ASN A 50 -19.06 -3.52 2.60
CA ASN A 50 -18.97 -2.64 1.44
C ASN A 50 -20.09 -1.61 1.48
N ARG A 51 -19.83 -0.37 1.00
CA ARG A 51 -20.88 0.67 0.89
C ARG A 51 -22.08 0.27 0.03
N ARG A 52 -21.91 -0.78 -0.78
CA ARG A 52 -22.99 -1.49 -1.50
C ARG A 52 -23.06 -2.89 -0.93
N PRO A 53 -23.99 -3.16 0.02
CA PRO A 53 -24.08 -4.44 0.72
C PRO A 53 -24.21 -5.65 -0.21
N GLU A 54 -24.86 -5.48 -1.35
CA GLU A 54 -24.99 -6.51 -2.37
C GLU A 54 -23.62 -7.01 -2.92
N ARG A 55 -22.61 -6.15 -2.95
CA ARG A 55 -21.24 -6.56 -3.31
C ARG A 55 -20.61 -7.41 -2.21
N ALA A 56 -20.81 -7.08 -0.96
CA ALA A 56 -20.35 -7.89 0.16
C ALA A 56 -21.04 -9.27 0.19
N GLN A 57 -22.34 -9.33 -0.10
CA GLN A 57 -23.04 -10.61 -0.30
C GLN A 57 -22.49 -11.39 -1.49
N HIS A 58 -22.20 -10.68 -2.59
CA HIS A 58 -21.70 -11.31 -3.80
C HIS A 58 -20.36 -12.01 -3.57
N VAL A 59 -19.40 -11.42 -2.84
CA VAL A 59 -18.10 -12.08 -2.61
C VAL A 59 -18.23 -13.40 -1.84
N TYR A 60 -19.18 -13.50 -0.92
CA TYR A 60 -19.47 -14.75 -0.24
C TYR A 60 -20.08 -15.79 -1.17
N ARG A 61 -21.12 -15.41 -1.94
CA ARG A 61 -21.76 -16.32 -2.91
C ARG A 61 -20.80 -16.78 -4.00
N TYR A 62 -19.96 -15.89 -4.49
CA TYR A 62 -18.89 -16.23 -5.44
C TYR A 62 -17.96 -17.30 -4.89
N SER A 63 -17.72 -17.28 -3.57
CA SER A 63 -16.90 -18.28 -2.86
C SER A 63 -17.71 -19.51 -2.41
N GLY A 64 -18.93 -19.72 -2.91
CA GLY A 64 -19.77 -20.88 -2.58
C GLY A 64 -20.43 -20.83 -1.19
N LEU A 65 -20.45 -19.67 -0.54
CA LEU A 65 -21.03 -19.49 0.79
C LEU A 65 -22.44 -18.85 0.64
N GLU A 66 -23.47 -19.70 0.69
CA GLU A 66 -24.87 -19.29 0.42
C GLU A 66 -25.55 -18.65 1.66
N ASN A 67 -25.20 -19.08 2.87
CA ASN A 67 -25.80 -18.63 4.13
C ASN A 67 -25.16 -17.31 4.59
N VAL A 68 -25.59 -16.20 3.99
CA VAL A 68 -25.08 -14.87 4.28
C VAL A 68 -26.07 -14.11 5.16
N THR A 69 -25.59 -13.60 6.29
CA THR A 69 -26.38 -12.84 7.28
C THR A 69 -25.99 -11.37 7.24
N MET A 70 -27.00 -10.48 7.22
CA MET A 70 -26.83 -9.04 7.38
C MET A 70 -26.84 -8.68 8.86
N ALA A 71 -26.00 -7.72 9.26
CA ALA A 71 -25.96 -7.21 10.63
C ALA A 71 -25.90 -5.67 10.64
N ALA A 72 -26.90 -5.06 11.27
CA ALA A 72 -27.04 -3.60 11.41
C ALA A 72 -26.60 -3.10 12.79
N THR A 73 -26.57 -3.98 13.80
CA THR A 73 -26.17 -3.63 15.17
C THR A 73 -25.02 -4.49 15.66
N GLN A 74 -24.24 -3.99 16.64
CA GLN A 74 -23.11 -4.73 17.20
C GLN A 74 -23.53 -6.09 17.76
N ALA A 75 -24.66 -6.15 18.46
CA ALA A 75 -25.16 -7.41 19.04
C ALA A 75 -25.49 -8.46 17.98
N GLN A 76 -26.17 -8.06 16.90
CA GLN A 76 -26.46 -8.93 15.75
C GLN A 76 -25.17 -9.41 15.09
N PHE A 77 -24.22 -8.50 14.89
CA PHE A 77 -22.93 -8.78 14.29
C PHE A 77 -22.13 -9.82 15.10
N ASP A 78 -21.94 -9.55 16.40
CA ASP A 78 -21.17 -10.43 17.27
C ASP A 78 -21.83 -11.82 17.38
N GLN A 79 -23.17 -11.87 17.45
CA GLN A 79 -23.90 -13.14 17.48
C GLN A 79 -23.69 -13.94 16.19
N ALA A 80 -23.83 -13.31 15.02
CA ALA A 80 -23.66 -13.96 13.72
C ALA A 80 -22.23 -14.50 13.53
N VAL A 81 -21.22 -13.69 13.85
CA VAL A 81 -19.81 -14.11 13.75
C VAL A 81 -19.50 -15.26 14.70
N ARG A 82 -20.00 -15.22 15.95
CA ARG A 82 -19.83 -16.28 16.96
C ARG A 82 -20.47 -17.59 16.53
N GLN A 83 -21.61 -17.52 15.85
CA GLN A 83 -22.31 -18.68 15.28
C GLN A 83 -21.62 -19.26 14.03
N GLY A 84 -20.56 -18.63 13.54
CA GLY A 84 -19.83 -19.09 12.36
C GLY A 84 -20.47 -18.67 11.04
N LEU A 85 -21.44 -17.75 11.04
CA LEU A 85 -22.11 -17.31 9.82
C LEU A 85 -21.22 -16.36 9.00
N SER A 86 -21.41 -16.38 7.68
CA SER A 86 -20.84 -15.39 6.76
C SER A 86 -21.59 -14.06 6.94
N THR A 87 -20.93 -13.07 7.54
CA THR A 87 -21.61 -11.85 8.01
C THR A 87 -21.30 -10.66 7.12
N VAL A 88 -22.33 -9.98 6.64
CA VAL A 88 -22.21 -8.67 5.98
C VAL A 88 -22.55 -7.58 7.00
N ALA A 89 -21.59 -6.70 7.27
CA ALA A 89 -21.79 -5.54 8.13
C ALA A 89 -22.43 -4.40 7.34
N GLU A 90 -23.43 -3.73 7.92
CA GLU A 90 -24.02 -2.51 7.35
C GLU A 90 -23.22 -1.25 7.68
N ASP A 91 -22.41 -1.29 8.76
CA ASP A 91 -21.44 -0.27 9.16
C ASP A 91 -20.06 -0.91 9.29
N PRO A 92 -18.98 -0.35 8.68
CA PRO A 92 -17.62 -0.89 8.77
C PRO A 92 -17.12 -0.94 10.21
N PHE A 93 -17.58 -0.05 11.07
CA PHE A 93 -17.15 0.03 12.44
C PHE A 93 -17.66 -1.13 13.32
N LEU A 94 -18.69 -1.86 12.89
CA LEU A 94 -19.08 -3.12 13.53
C LEU A 94 -17.94 -4.14 13.48
N ILE A 95 -17.20 -4.20 12.37
CA ILE A 95 -16.03 -5.05 12.21
C ILE A 95 -14.92 -4.60 13.16
N CYS A 96 -14.64 -3.29 13.21
CA CYS A 96 -13.55 -2.72 14.02
C CYS A 96 -13.79 -2.93 15.52
N ARG A 97 -15.04 -2.80 15.98
CA ARG A 97 -15.44 -2.84 17.40
C ARG A 97 -15.63 -4.24 17.96
N SER A 98 -15.81 -5.25 17.09
CA SER A 98 -16.19 -6.59 17.51
C SER A 98 -15.06 -7.35 18.20
N GLY A 99 -15.33 -7.92 19.37
CA GLY A 99 -14.47 -8.89 20.04
C GLY A 99 -14.34 -10.23 19.29
N GLU A 100 -15.23 -10.47 18.33
CA GLU A 100 -15.26 -11.70 17.53
C GLU A 100 -14.42 -11.61 16.26
N ILE A 101 -13.74 -10.49 15.98
CA ILE A 101 -12.80 -10.30 14.88
C ILE A 101 -11.37 -10.25 15.42
N ASP A 102 -10.46 -10.99 14.80
CA ASP A 102 -9.06 -11.07 15.23
C ASP A 102 -8.18 -10.06 14.46
N VAL A 103 -8.55 -9.71 13.24
CA VAL A 103 -7.80 -8.80 12.35
C VAL A 103 -8.73 -8.11 11.36
N VAL A 104 -8.45 -6.85 11.05
CA VAL A 104 -9.13 -6.10 10.00
C VAL A 104 -8.26 -6.06 8.74
N VAL A 105 -8.86 -6.28 7.57
CA VAL A 105 -8.17 -6.14 6.28
C VAL A 105 -8.83 -5.01 5.50
N ASP A 106 -8.06 -3.97 5.18
CA ASP A 106 -8.50 -2.86 4.33
C ASP A 106 -8.16 -3.12 2.86
N VAL A 107 -9.20 -3.27 2.04
CA VAL A 107 -9.10 -3.45 0.58
C VAL A 107 -9.89 -2.37 -0.19
N THR A 108 -9.98 -1.17 0.38
CA THR A 108 -10.82 -0.09 -0.14
C THR A 108 -10.14 0.73 -1.24
N GLY A 109 -8.81 0.87 -1.22
CA GLY A 109 -8.06 1.77 -2.09
C GLY A 109 -8.33 3.27 -1.81
N SER A 110 -8.98 3.61 -0.71
CA SER A 110 -9.32 5.00 -0.33
C SER A 110 -8.47 5.46 0.85
N VAL A 111 -7.81 6.61 0.70
CA VAL A 111 -6.98 7.19 1.77
C VAL A 111 -7.85 7.71 2.92
N GLU A 112 -8.85 8.54 2.61
CA GLU A 112 -9.71 9.16 3.64
C GLU A 112 -10.53 8.11 4.40
N PHE A 113 -11.26 7.26 3.67
CA PHE A 113 -12.09 6.23 4.30
C PHE A 113 -11.25 5.19 5.04
N GLY A 114 -10.11 4.77 4.45
CA GLY A 114 -9.15 3.87 5.08
C GLY A 114 -8.63 4.43 6.41
N ALA A 115 -8.31 5.73 6.48
CA ALA A 115 -7.86 6.37 7.71
C ALA A 115 -8.89 6.24 8.86
N HIS A 116 -10.18 6.47 8.57
CA HIS A 116 -11.24 6.30 9.57
C HIS A 116 -11.35 4.86 10.06
N VAL A 117 -11.35 3.89 9.15
CA VAL A 117 -11.43 2.45 9.49
C VAL A 117 -10.23 2.02 10.33
N ILE A 118 -9.02 2.40 9.93
CA ILE A 118 -7.77 2.02 10.60
C ILE A 118 -7.73 2.57 12.02
N LEU A 119 -8.02 3.87 12.21
CA LEU A 119 -8.01 4.46 13.55
C LEU A 119 -9.09 3.88 14.46
N GLU A 120 -10.28 3.59 13.93
CA GLU A 120 -11.32 2.92 14.72
C GLU A 120 -10.91 1.49 15.10
N ALA A 121 -10.27 0.74 14.19
CA ALA A 121 -9.74 -0.58 14.49
C ALA A 121 -8.69 -0.53 15.62
N PHE A 122 -7.78 0.45 15.59
CA PHE A 122 -6.76 0.63 16.63
C PHE A 122 -7.37 0.94 18.00
N LYS A 123 -8.36 1.85 18.08
CA LYS A 123 -9.07 2.17 19.32
C LYS A 123 -9.65 0.91 20.00
N HIS A 124 -10.00 -0.10 19.21
CA HIS A 124 -10.57 -1.36 19.68
C HIS A 124 -9.55 -2.52 19.72
N GLY A 125 -8.25 -2.22 19.68
CA GLY A 125 -7.20 -3.21 19.82
C GLY A 125 -7.08 -4.17 18.64
N LYS A 126 -7.52 -3.78 17.44
CA LYS A 126 -7.46 -4.63 16.24
C LYS A 126 -6.24 -4.32 15.41
N PRO A 127 -5.40 -5.32 15.08
CA PRO A 127 -4.39 -5.17 14.05
C PRO A 127 -5.05 -5.01 12.68
N VAL A 128 -4.36 -4.30 11.77
CA VAL A 128 -4.84 -4.05 10.41
C VAL A 128 -3.81 -4.51 9.39
N VAL A 129 -4.27 -5.22 8.36
CA VAL A 129 -3.47 -5.58 7.18
C VAL A 129 -3.99 -4.78 5.98
N LEU A 130 -3.08 -4.09 5.28
CA LEU A 130 -3.39 -3.18 4.20
C LEU A 130 -3.16 -3.83 2.83
N MET A 131 -4.23 -4.00 2.05
CA MET A 131 -4.17 -4.09 0.59
C MET A 131 -4.45 -2.73 -0.06
N ASN A 132 -4.37 -1.66 0.72
CA ASN A 132 -4.56 -0.26 0.39
C ASN A 132 -3.20 0.44 0.48
N ALA A 133 -2.39 0.30 -0.57
CA ALA A 133 -1.07 0.91 -0.64
C ALA A 133 -1.14 2.45 -0.65
N GLU A 134 -2.26 3.00 -1.10
CA GLU A 134 -2.49 4.43 -1.21
C GLU A 134 -2.55 5.11 0.16
N VAL A 135 -3.24 4.51 1.13
CA VAL A 135 -3.28 5.02 2.51
C VAL A 135 -1.92 4.87 3.18
N ASP A 136 -1.24 3.73 2.99
CA ASP A 136 0.07 3.46 3.58
C ASP A 136 1.14 4.44 3.04
N ALA A 137 1.21 4.62 1.73
CA ALA A 137 2.13 5.57 1.10
C ALA A 137 1.87 7.03 1.48
N THR A 138 0.60 7.40 1.74
CA THR A 138 0.22 8.79 1.99
C THR A 138 0.37 9.19 3.46
N ILE A 139 -0.10 8.34 4.39
CA ILE A 139 -0.15 8.62 5.83
C ILE A 139 0.28 7.42 6.69
N GLY A 140 0.82 6.36 6.09
CA GLY A 140 1.26 5.15 6.81
C GLY A 140 2.22 5.41 7.95
N PRO A 141 3.25 6.27 7.81
CA PRO A 141 4.17 6.55 8.91
C PRO A 141 3.49 7.09 10.17
N ILE A 142 2.53 8.01 10.05
CA ILE A 142 1.80 8.51 11.23
C ILE A 142 0.82 7.46 11.76
N LEU A 143 0.18 6.67 10.89
CA LEU A 143 -0.69 5.57 11.32
C LEU A 143 0.10 4.50 12.10
N GLN A 144 1.37 4.26 11.78
CA GLN A 144 2.25 3.38 12.57
C GLN A 144 2.52 3.93 13.98
N VAL A 145 2.59 5.26 14.14
CA VAL A 145 2.69 5.89 15.47
C VAL A 145 1.43 5.59 16.28
N TYR A 146 0.25 5.73 15.66
CA TYR A 146 -1.02 5.38 16.31
C TYR A 146 -1.12 3.89 16.63
N ALA A 147 -0.72 3.00 15.70
CA ALA A 147 -0.70 1.56 15.94
C ALA A 147 0.14 1.21 17.18
N ARG A 148 1.35 1.75 17.26
CA ARG A 148 2.23 1.57 18.45
C ARG A 148 1.61 2.11 19.73
N LYS A 149 0.97 3.28 19.68
CA LYS A 149 0.27 3.89 20.84
C LYS A 149 -0.85 2.97 21.36
N HIS A 150 -1.54 2.27 20.47
CA HIS A 150 -2.62 1.33 20.83
C HIS A 150 -2.14 -0.12 21.04
N GLY A 151 -0.85 -0.40 20.92
CA GLY A 151 -0.29 -1.74 21.11
C GLY A 151 -0.71 -2.74 20.04
N VAL A 152 -1.04 -2.27 18.83
CA VAL A 152 -1.47 -3.09 17.69
C VAL A 152 -0.50 -2.97 16.50
N ILE A 153 -0.71 -3.80 15.48
CA ILE A 153 0.11 -3.81 14.26
C ILE A 153 -0.70 -3.26 13.09
N LEU A 154 -0.08 -2.35 12.34
CA LEU A 154 -0.46 -2.00 10.99
C LEU A 154 0.57 -2.60 10.04
N SER A 155 0.15 -3.48 9.15
CA SER A 155 1.06 -4.19 8.24
C SER A 155 0.64 -4.03 6.79
N ALA A 156 1.60 -3.86 5.90
CA ALA A 156 1.38 -4.09 4.47
C ALA A 156 1.02 -5.57 4.22
N CYS A 157 0.42 -5.85 3.05
CA CYS A 157 0.00 -7.18 2.65
C CYS A 157 1.15 -7.95 1.98
N ASP A 158 1.31 -9.25 2.32
CA ASP A 158 2.11 -10.16 1.50
C ASP A 158 1.47 -10.33 0.11
N GLY A 159 2.29 -10.58 -0.89
CA GLY A 159 1.86 -10.76 -2.28
C GLY A 159 1.58 -9.46 -3.03
N ASP A 160 1.31 -8.37 -2.34
CA ASP A 160 1.40 -7.03 -2.92
C ASP A 160 2.89 -6.65 -3.09
N GLU A 161 3.17 -5.78 -4.05
CA GLU A 161 4.57 -5.50 -4.43
C GLU A 161 5.43 -5.05 -3.23
N PRO A 162 4.99 -4.16 -2.33
CA PRO A 162 5.79 -3.77 -1.17
C PRO A 162 6.08 -4.94 -0.21
N GLY A 163 5.07 -5.74 0.11
CA GLY A 163 5.24 -6.88 1.02
C GLY A 163 6.20 -7.92 0.46
N LEU A 164 6.08 -8.22 -0.83
CA LEU A 164 6.94 -9.19 -1.48
C LEU A 164 8.38 -8.68 -1.61
N GLN A 165 8.57 -7.37 -1.92
CA GLN A 165 9.89 -6.73 -1.92
C GLN A 165 10.53 -6.82 -0.53
N MET A 166 9.80 -6.51 0.53
CA MET A 166 10.33 -6.58 1.89
C MET A 166 10.66 -8.01 2.34
N ASN A 167 9.89 -9.01 1.91
CA ASN A 167 10.23 -10.42 2.14
C ASN A 167 11.54 -10.79 1.45
N LEU A 168 11.74 -10.35 0.20
CA LEU A 168 12.98 -10.57 -0.53
C LEU A 168 14.17 -9.87 0.15
N VAL A 169 13.99 -8.62 0.60
CA VAL A 169 15.00 -7.86 1.35
C VAL A 169 15.38 -8.57 2.64
N ARG A 170 14.40 -9.03 3.42
CA ARG A 170 14.64 -9.76 4.68
C ARG A 170 15.40 -11.05 4.44
N TRP A 171 15.02 -11.78 3.38
CA TRP A 171 15.72 -13.02 2.99
C TRP A 171 17.16 -12.72 2.58
N VAL A 172 17.42 -11.75 1.72
CA VAL A 172 18.75 -11.35 1.25
C VAL A 172 19.65 -10.90 2.41
N LYS A 173 19.11 -10.08 3.34
CA LYS A 173 19.82 -9.70 4.57
C LYS A 173 20.16 -10.92 5.42
N GLY A 174 19.27 -11.91 5.51
CA GLY A 174 19.50 -13.18 6.22
C GLY A 174 20.65 -14.01 5.64
N LEU A 175 21.00 -13.81 4.36
CA LEU A 175 22.17 -14.40 3.72
C LEU A 175 23.48 -13.62 3.95
N GLY A 176 23.42 -12.50 4.67
CA GLY A 176 24.59 -11.66 4.95
C GLY A 176 24.91 -10.63 3.84
N LEU A 177 24.01 -10.44 2.87
CA LEU A 177 24.19 -9.41 1.84
C LEU A 177 23.58 -8.08 2.27
N ILE A 178 24.04 -7.02 1.68
CA ILE A 178 23.60 -5.64 1.90
C ILE A 178 22.75 -5.21 0.71
N PRO A 179 21.41 -5.08 0.83
CA PRO A 179 20.56 -4.53 -0.22
C PRO A 179 21.01 -3.12 -0.63
N ARG A 180 20.97 -2.83 -1.93
CA ARG A 180 21.36 -1.55 -2.51
C ARG A 180 20.31 -0.96 -3.44
N VAL A 181 19.63 -1.81 -4.22
CA VAL A 181 18.51 -1.40 -5.08
C VAL A 181 17.37 -2.36 -4.86
N ILE A 182 16.18 -1.82 -4.65
CA ILE A 182 14.95 -2.61 -4.56
C ILE A 182 14.01 -2.08 -5.63
N GLY A 183 13.48 -2.97 -6.46
CA GLY A 183 12.70 -2.48 -7.59
C GLY A 183 11.80 -3.49 -8.26
N ASN A 184 11.13 -2.98 -9.29
CA ASN A 184 10.19 -3.71 -10.12
C ASN A 184 10.55 -3.63 -11.60
N VAL A 185 10.18 -4.67 -12.33
CA VAL A 185 10.09 -4.63 -13.81
C VAL A 185 8.63 -4.57 -14.19
N LYS A 186 8.22 -3.48 -14.82
CA LYS A 186 6.85 -3.27 -15.34
C LYS A 186 6.77 -3.55 -16.83
N GLY A 187 5.62 -3.99 -17.31
CA GLY A 187 5.39 -4.23 -18.75
C GLY A 187 5.06 -2.97 -19.54
N LEU A 188 4.44 -2.00 -18.88
CA LEU A 188 4.00 -0.72 -19.47
C LEU A 188 4.02 0.37 -18.39
N GLN A 189 4.53 1.54 -18.78
CA GLN A 189 4.33 2.78 -18.03
C GLN A 189 4.15 3.94 -19.02
N ASP A 190 3.02 4.64 -18.90
CA ASP A 190 2.68 5.80 -19.71
C ASP A 190 1.80 6.75 -18.86
N PRO A 191 2.35 7.88 -18.38
CA PRO A 191 1.68 8.76 -17.42
C PRO A 191 0.37 9.36 -17.93
N TYR A 192 0.11 9.29 -19.23
CA TYR A 192 -1.09 9.86 -19.84
C TYR A 192 -2.23 8.84 -20.01
N ARG A 193 -2.07 7.62 -19.52
CA ARG A 193 -3.17 6.67 -19.44
C ARG A 193 -4.29 7.19 -18.53
N ASN A 194 -5.51 6.83 -18.89
CA ASN A 194 -6.72 7.25 -18.20
C ASN A 194 -7.79 6.13 -18.32
N PRO A 195 -8.91 6.21 -17.60
CA PRO A 195 -9.94 5.18 -17.65
C PRO A 195 -10.44 4.84 -19.05
N THR A 196 -10.54 5.83 -19.94
CA THR A 196 -10.96 5.58 -21.34
C THR A 196 -9.93 4.72 -22.08
N THR A 197 -8.64 5.01 -21.95
CA THR A 197 -7.58 4.23 -22.61
C THR A 197 -7.38 2.84 -22.00
N GLN A 198 -7.86 2.62 -20.79
CA GLN A 198 -7.71 1.36 -20.03
C GLN A 198 -9.01 0.56 -19.94
N GLN A 199 -10.11 1.05 -20.56
CA GLN A 199 -11.44 0.45 -20.47
C GLN A 199 -11.45 -1.02 -20.91
N ALA A 200 -10.87 -1.33 -22.08
CA ALA A 200 -10.84 -2.69 -22.61
C ALA A 200 -10.10 -3.69 -21.70
N TRP A 201 -9.04 -3.25 -21.03
CA TRP A 201 -8.32 -4.04 -20.02
C TRP A 201 -9.15 -4.28 -18.77
N ALA A 202 -9.81 -3.23 -18.28
CA ALA A 202 -10.67 -3.29 -17.12
C ALA A 202 -11.85 -4.27 -17.35
N GLU A 203 -12.52 -4.17 -18.49
CA GLU A 203 -13.60 -5.08 -18.88
C GLU A 203 -13.15 -6.54 -19.01
N ARG A 204 -12.01 -6.77 -19.67
CA ARG A 204 -11.45 -8.12 -19.83
C ARG A 204 -11.24 -8.84 -18.53
N TRP A 205 -10.84 -8.14 -17.49
CA TRP A 205 -10.48 -8.72 -16.19
C TRP A 205 -11.51 -8.46 -15.08
N GLY A 206 -12.60 -7.76 -15.39
CA GLY A 206 -13.62 -7.39 -14.38
C GLY A 206 -13.11 -6.41 -13.33
N GLN A 207 -12.13 -5.57 -13.68
CA GLN A 207 -11.53 -4.59 -12.78
C GLN A 207 -12.11 -3.18 -12.97
N ASN A 208 -11.84 -2.30 -11.99
CA ASN A 208 -12.15 -0.87 -12.11
C ASN A 208 -11.14 -0.19 -13.05
N ALA A 209 -11.63 0.60 -14.03
CA ALA A 209 -10.79 1.27 -15.01
C ALA A 209 -9.81 2.28 -14.39
N ALA A 210 -10.19 2.99 -13.31
CA ALA A 210 -9.28 3.89 -12.59
C ALA A 210 -8.12 3.12 -11.93
N MET A 211 -8.40 1.97 -11.30
CA MET A 211 -7.36 1.11 -10.73
C MET A 211 -6.41 0.58 -11.81
N VAL A 212 -6.94 0.09 -12.94
CA VAL A 212 -6.11 -0.37 -14.07
C VAL A 212 -5.28 0.77 -14.66
N THR A 213 -5.82 1.98 -14.66
CA THR A 213 -5.08 3.19 -15.07
C THR A 213 -3.89 3.44 -14.13
N SER A 214 -4.09 3.37 -12.82
CA SER A 214 -3.01 3.62 -11.86
C SER A 214 -1.84 2.62 -11.99
N PHE A 215 -2.10 1.40 -12.49
CA PHE A 215 -1.04 0.44 -12.80
C PHE A 215 -0.19 0.86 -14.00
N ALA A 216 -0.76 1.62 -14.93
CA ALA A 216 -0.12 2.01 -16.19
C ALA A 216 0.45 3.43 -16.18
N ASP A 217 -0.08 4.34 -15.35
CA ASP A 217 0.30 5.76 -15.36
C ASP A 217 1.47 6.13 -14.44
N GLY A 218 1.94 5.19 -13.61
CA GLY A 218 3.04 5.39 -12.69
C GLY A 218 2.60 5.69 -11.24
N SER A 219 1.33 5.96 -10.99
CA SER A 219 0.83 6.25 -9.64
C SER A 219 1.00 5.06 -8.70
N LYS A 220 0.54 3.88 -9.11
CA LYS A 220 0.59 2.68 -8.26
C LYS A 220 2.02 2.29 -7.91
N ILE A 221 2.93 2.24 -8.89
CA ILE A 221 4.34 1.90 -8.61
C ILE A 221 5.01 2.95 -7.71
N SER A 222 4.61 4.23 -7.81
CA SER A 222 5.12 5.29 -6.94
C SER A 222 4.65 5.10 -5.50
N PHE A 223 3.38 4.76 -5.27
CA PHE A 223 2.88 4.39 -3.93
C PHE A 223 3.60 3.17 -3.36
N GLU A 224 3.72 2.11 -4.14
CA GLU A 224 4.37 0.87 -3.72
C GLU A 224 5.84 1.07 -3.36
N GLN A 225 6.59 1.80 -4.17
CA GLN A 225 8.01 2.06 -3.90
C GLN A 225 8.23 3.02 -2.73
N SER A 226 7.30 3.95 -2.46
CA SER A 226 7.39 4.80 -1.27
C SER A 226 7.27 4.00 0.03
N ILE A 227 6.39 2.98 0.08
CA ILE A 227 6.26 2.08 1.23
C ILE A 227 7.58 1.34 1.49
N VAL A 228 8.18 0.78 0.43
CA VAL A 228 9.47 0.08 0.53
C VAL A 228 10.58 1.02 0.96
N ALA A 229 10.63 2.23 0.41
CA ALA A 229 11.59 3.26 0.79
C ALA A 229 11.46 3.62 2.28
N ASN A 230 10.24 3.82 2.76
CA ASN A 230 9.96 4.13 4.17
C ASN A 230 10.35 2.96 5.10
N ALA A 231 10.21 1.70 4.64
CA ALA A 231 10.60 0.52 5.41
C ALA A 231 12.11 0.20 5.37
N THR A 232 12.87 0.79 4.45
CA THR A 232 14.31 0.50 4.27
C THR A 232 15.23 1.68 4.51
N GLY A 233 14.69 2.90 4.51
CA GLY A 233 15.46 4.15 4.51
C GLY A 233 16.04 4.50 3.14
N PHE A 234 15.67 3.77 2.08
CA PHE A 234 16.14 4.01 0.72
C PHE A 234 15.46 5.23 0.10
N LYS A 235 16.15 5.86 -0.84
CA LYS A 235 15.70 7.08 -1.50
C LYS A 235 15.33 6.81 -2.96
N VAL A 236 14.71 7.77 -3.61
CA VAL A 236 14.69 7.84 -5.08
C VAL A 236 15.87 8.67 -5.56
N ARG A 237 16.49 8.25 -6.66
CA ARG A 237 17.62 8.98 -7.28
C ARG A 237 17.17 10.34 -7.82
N SER A 238 15.96 10.38 -8.34
CA SER A 238 15.27 11.59 -8.84
C SER A 238 13.77 11.42 -8.73
N ARG A 239 13.01 12.50 -8.76
CA ARG A 239 11.54 12.46 -8.81
C ARG A 239 11.06 11.59 -9.97
N GLY A 240 10.10 10.70 -9.69
CA GLY A 240 9.60 9.70 -10.63
C GLY A 240 10.54 8.52 -10.81
N MET A 241 11.53 8.37 -9.90
CA MET A 241 12.56 7.32 -9.96
C MET A 241 13.38 7.45 -11.27
N SER A 242 13.68 6.35 -11.95
CA SER A 242 14.29 6.39 -13.29
C SER A 242 13.28 6.61 -14.42
N ARG A 243 12.05 7.04 -14.10
CA ARG A 243 10.91 7.19 -15.01
C ARG A 243 10.68 5.97 -15.89
N GLY A 244 10.83 4.77 -15.29
CA GLY A 244 10.69 3.51 -15.98
C GLY A 244 11.72 3.34 -17.09
N MET A 245 12.98 3.41 -16.76
CA MET A 245 14.08 3.14 -17.68
C MET A 245 13.79 1.86 -18.47
N LYS A 246 13.84 1.94 -19.80
CA LYS A 246 13.61 0.77 -20.66
C LYS A 246 14.75 -0.22 -20.50
N TYR A 247 14.39 -1.45 -20.27
CA TYR A 247 15.37 -2.55 -20.13
C TYR A 247 14.79 -3.83 -20.74
N ASP A 248 15.43 -4.36 -21.75
CA ASP A 248 15.06 -5.58 -22.47
C ASP A 248 16.01 -6.75 -22.26
N GLY A 249 17.01 -6.57 -21.39
CA GLY A 249 18.01 -7.57 -21.04
C GLY A 249 17.51 -8.63 -20.04
N SER A 250 18.43 -9.54 -19.71
CA SER A 250 18.19 -10.55 -18.67
C SER A 250 18.08 -9.93 -17.29
N ILE A 251 17.20 -10.45 -16.45
CA ILE A 251 17.10 -10.05 -15.03
C ILE A 251 18.44 -10.26 -14.29
N MET A 252 19.24 -11.21 -14.72
CA MET A 252 20.59 -11.46 -14.18
C MET A 252 21.56 -10.31 -14.44
N ASP A 253 21.33 -9.53 -15.50
CA ASP A 253 22.17 -8.43 -15.92
C ASP A 253 21.62 -7.05 -15.50
N ILE A 254 20.46 -7.00 -14.84
CA ILE A 254 19.82 -5.73 -14.45
C ILE A 254 20.71 -4.86 -13.55
N HIS A 255 21.63 -5.48 -12.80
CA HIS A 255 22.59 -4.77 -11.97
C HIS A 255 23.52 -3.83 -12.77
N LYS A 256 23.70 -4.07 -14.08
CA LYS A 256 24.54 -3.24 -14.97
C LYS A 256 23.92 -1.86 -15.25
N LEU A 257 22.63 -1.64 -14.92
CA LEU A 257 21.98 -0.34 -15.05
C LEU A 257 22.38 0.66 -13.97
N TYR A 258 23.05 0.19 -12.92
CA TYR A 258 23.26 0.96 -11.69
C TYR A 258 24.74 1.14 -11.39
N ASP A 259 25.15 2.38 -11.15
CA ASP A 259 26.46 2.70 -10.61
C ASP A 259 26.45 2.43 -9.09
N LEU A 260 27.31 1.51 -8.65
CA LEU A 260 27.34 1.07 -7.26
C LEU A 260 27.85 2.18 -6.31
N ASP A 261 28.77 3.02 -6.74
CA ASP A 261 29.33 4.08 -5.89
C ASP A 261 28.30 5.21 -5.70
N GLU A 262 27.54 5.56 -6.77
CA GLU A 262 26.39 6.45 -6.66
C GLU A 262 25.37 5.91 -5.65
N ILE A 263 25.00 4.63 -5.76
CA ILE A 263 23.99 4.01 -4.90
C ILE A 263 24.48 3.94 -3.44
N ARG A 264 25.72 3.63 -3.21
CA ARG A 264 26.33 3.63 -1.87
C ARG A 264 26.29 5.02 -1.25
N ALA A 265 26.56 6.08 -2.02
CA ALA A 265 26.48 7.46 -1.56
C ALA A 265 25.06 7.86 -1.16
N LEU A 266 24.03 7.31 -1.82
CA LEU A 266 22.62 7.52 -1.48
C LEU A 266 22.14 6.62 -0.31
N GLY A 267 22.94 5.62 0.10
CA GLY A 267 22.56 4.64 1.14
C GLY A 267 21.69 3.49 0.62
N GLY A 268 21.30 3.51 -0.63
CA GLY A 268 20.38 2.59 -1.31
C GLY A 268 19.22 3.32 -1.98
N ILE A 269 18.66 2.70 -3.00
CA ILE A 269 17.54 3.29 -3.76
C ILE A 269 16.39 2.32 -3.98
N VAL A 270 15.19 2.89 -4.16
CA VAL A 270 14.05 2.22 -4.79
C VAL A 270 13.93 2.70 -6.22
N ASP A 271 13.57 1.80 -7.14
CA ASP A 271 13.47 2.12 -8.57
C ASP A 271 12.52 1.15 -9.31
N TYR A 272 12.27 1.40 -10.59
CA TYR A 272 11.63 0.46 -11.48
C TYR A 272 12.14 0.59 -12.92
N THR A 273 12.00 -0.50 -13.68
CA THR A 273 12.31 -0.54 -15.11
C THR A 273 11.08 -0.98 -15.90
N VAL A 274 11.07 -0.65 -17.19
CA VAL A 274 10.03 -1.10 -18.13
C VAL A 274 10.66 -2.01 -19.16
N GLY A 275 10.12 -3.23 -19.29
CA GLY A 275 10.65 -4.21 -20.24
C GLY A 275 9.71 -5.37 -20.49
N PRO A 276 10.01 -6.19 -21.52
CA PRO A 276 9.16 -7.31 -21.95
C PRO A 276 9.14 -8.48 -20.95
N ALA A 277 10.00 -8.48 -19.98
CA ALA A 277 10.17 -9.61 -19.06
C ALA A 277 8.99 -9.85 -18.11
N GLY A 278 7.90 -9.04 -18.23
CA GLY A 278 6.73 -9.14 -17.34
C GLY A 278 7.02 -8.62 -15.92
N VAL A 279 5.99 -8.64 -15.08
CA VAL A 279 6.10 -8.16 -13.70
C VAL A 279 7.07 -9.05 -12.91
N LYS A 280 8.15 -8.42 -12.42
CA LYS A 280 9.14 -9.05 -11.54
C LYS A 280 9.53 -8.08 -10.46
N ILE A 281 9.81 -8.63 -9.29
CA ILE A 281 10.38 -7.89 -8.16
C ILE A 281 11.83 -8.27 -8.03
N PHE A 282 12.71 -7.29 -7.83
CA PHE A 282 14.12 -7.57 -7.66
C PHE A 282 14.73 -6.80 -6.48
N CYS A 283 15.79 -7.39 -5.94
CA CYS A 283 16.68 -6.78 -4.97
C CYS A 283 18.13 -6.97 -5.47
N LEU A 284 18.83 -5.88 -5.69
CA LEU A 284 20.27 -5.93 -5.96
C LEU A 284 21.00 -5.73 -4.64
N ALA A 285 21.88 -6.65 -4.31
CA ALA A 285 22.59 -6.64 -3.05
C ALA A 285 24.07 -6.94 -3.24
N GLU A 286 24.90 -6.32 -2.41
CA GLU A 286 26.35 -6.57 -2.40
C GLU A 286 26.74 -7.46 -1.22
N HIS A 287 27.81 -8.24 -1.41
CA HIS A 287 28.46 -8.96 -0.31
C HIS A 287 29.82 -8.34 0.00
N PRO A 288 30.07 -7.89 1.25
CA PRO A 288 31.33 -7.23 1.60
C PRO A 288 32.54 -8.18 1.61
N ASP A 289 32.33 -9.46 1.97
CA ASP A 289 33.39 -10.44 2.09
C ASP A 289 33.76 -11.05 0.73
N PRO A 290 35.01 -10.89 0.25
CA PRO A 290 35.48 -11.46 -1.01
C PRO A 290 35.46 -12.99 -1.04
N LYS A 291 35.59 -13.68 0.09
CA LYS A 291 35.48 -15.12 0.16
C LYS A 291 34.07 -15.60 -0.13
N GLN A 292 33.07 -14.94 0.42
CA GLN A 292 31.67 -15.23 0.12
C GLN A 292 31.32 -14.90 -1.34
N ARG A 293 31.88 -13.82 -1.91
CA ARG A 293 31.72 -13.53 -3.34
C ARG A 293 32.24 -14.66 -4.24
N HIS A 294 33.32 -15.31 -3.83
CA HIS A 294 33.83 -16.49 -4.54
C HIS A 294 32.81 -17.62 -4.58
N TYR A 295 32.13 -17.90 -3.47
CA TYR A 295 31.04 -18.90 -3.42
C TYR A 295 29.82 -18.47 -4.24
N LEU A 296 29.42 -17.20 -4.18
CA LEU A 296 28.33 -16.70 -5.02
C LEU A 296 28.61 -16.87 -6.51
N ASN A 297 29.87 -16.67 -6.95
CA ASN A 297 30.28 -16.95 -8.32
C ASN A 297 30.22 -18.45 -8.64
N LEU A 298 30.66 -19.33 -7.73
CA LEU A 298 30.50 -20.79 -7.87
C LEU A 298 29.03 -21.18 -8.10
N TYR A 299 28.10 -20.53 -7.39
CA TYR A 299 26.64 -20.73 -7.52
C TYR A 299 26.03 -19.99 -8.71
N LYS A 300 26.82 -19.46 -9.64
CA LYS A 300 26.39 -18.79 -10.88
C LYS A 300 25.61 -17.49 -10.66
N MET A 301 25.83 -16.82 -9.52
CA MET A 301 25.23 -15.52 -9.25
C MET A 301 25.96 -14.36 -9.95
N GLY A 302 27.07 -14.64 -10.63
CA GLY A 302 27.95 -13.64 -11.28
C GLY A 302 29.18 -13.31 -10.42
N GLU A 303 30.03 -12.41 -10.95
CA GLU A 303 31.29 -12.03 -10.29
C GLU A 303 31.10 -11.00 -9.19
N GLY A 304 29.94 -10.34 -9.16
CA GLY A 304 29.66 -9.27 -8.22
C GLY A 304 30.41 -7.97 -8.55
N PRO A 305 30.50 -7.04 -7.61
CA PRO A 305 30.06 -7.13 -6.20
C PRO A 305 28.54 -7.00 -5.99
N LEU A 306 27.75 -6.62 -7.00
CA LEU A 306 26.32 -6.45 -6.94
C LEU A 306 25.61 -7.65 -7.58
N TYR A 307 24.78 -8.32 -6.80
CA TYR A 307 24.11 -9.58 -7.18
C TYR A 307 22.60 -9.38 -7.29
N PRO A 308 21.94 -9.87 -8.35
CA PRO A 308 20.50 -9.82 -8.51
C PRO A 308 19.80 -10.99 -7.80
N PHE A 309 18.79 -10.66 -7.01
CA PHE A 309 17.80 -11.58 -6.46
C PHE A 309 16.43 -11.14 -6.96
N TRP A 310 15.54 -12.06 -7.31
CA TRP A 310 14.24 -11.68 -7.86
C TRP A 310 13.16 -12.72 -7.59
N VAL A 311 11.91 -12.26 -7.66
CA VAL A 311 10.70 -13.08 -7.70
C VAL A 311 9.99 -12.82 -9.01
N PRO A 312 9.60 -13.85 -9.78
CA PRO A 312 9.08 -13.67 -11.15
C PRO A 312 7.60 -13.27 -11.22
N TYR A 313 6.91 -13.12 -10.09
CA TYR A 313 5.50 -12.80 -9.97
C TYR A 313 5.19 -12.12 -8.63
N HIS A 314 3.98 -11.56 -8.51
CA HIS A 314 3.36 -11.18 -7.24
C HIS A 314 1.89 -11.64 -7.27
N LEU A 315 1.41 -12.26 -6.19
CA LEU A 315 0.13 -12.94 -6.15
C LEU A 315 -0.74 -12.42 -5.00
N VAL A 316 -1.16 -11.15 -5.07
CA VAL A 316 -1.72 -10.34 -3.99
C VAL A 316 -2.69 -11.11 -3.07
N HIS A 317 -3.84 -11.52 -3.57
CA HIS A 317 -4.86 -12.17 -2.74
C HIS A 317 -4.53 -13.63 -2.38
N PHE A 318 -3.62 -14.29 -3.11
CA PHE A 318 -3.16 -15.63 -2.78
C PHE A 318 -2.21 -15.63 -1.58
N GLU A 319 -1.37 -14.60 -1.45
CA GLU A 319 -0.35 -14.48 -0.39
C GLU A 319 -0.82 -13.65 0.81
N ALA A 320 -1.84 -12.81 0.66
CA ALA A 320 -2.41 -11.99 1.73
C ALA A 320 -2.72 -12.76 3.03
N PRO A 321 -3.21 -14.01 2.99
CA PRO A 321 -3.38 -14.83 4.19
C PRO A 321 -2.09 -15.04 4.99
N ASN A 322 -0.91 -15.00 4.35
CA ASN A 322 0.38 -15.09 5.05
C ASN A 322 0.59 -13.85 5.94
N ALA A 323 0.36 -12.63 5.41
CA ALA A 323 0.46 -11.40 6.21
C ALA A 323 -0.53 -11.41 7.38
N ILE A 324 -1.77 -11.84 7.14
CA ILE A 324 -2.80 -11.97 8.18
C ILE A 324 -2.33 -12.91 9.30
N ALA A 325 -1.83 -14.09 8.94
CA ALA A 325 -1.32 -15.06 9.89
C ALA A 325 -0.06 -14.56 10.64
N ARG A 326 0.86 -13.89 9.93
CA ARG A 326 2.08 -13.30 10.52
C ARG A 326 1.73 -12.27 11.59
N VAL A 327 0.80 -11.38 11.29
CA VAL A 327 0.33 -10.36 12.22
C VAL A 327 -0.32 -10.99 13.45
N VAL A 328 -1.27 -11.90 13.26
CA VAL A 328 -2.07 -12.46 14.36
C VAL A 328 -1.29 -13.48 15.20
N LEU A 329 -0.45 -14.30 14.58
CA LEU A 329 0.20 -15.43 15.26
C LEU A 329 1.61 -15.11 15.73
N PHE A 330 2.31 -14.20 15.07
CA PHE A 330 3.73 -13.94 15.34
C PHE A 330 4.02 -12.47 15.70
N GLY A 331 3.04 -11.57 15.61
CA GLY A 331 3.26 -10.14 15.84
C GLY A 331 4.23 -9.53 14.81
N ASP A 332 4.30 -10.11 13.60
CA ASP A 332 5.25 -9.69 12.58
C ASP A 332 4.61 -8.69 11.60
N ASN A 333 5.23 -7.53 11.46
CA ASN A 333 4.87 -6.52 10.48
C ASN A 333 5.71 -6.71 9.21
N VAL A 334 5.04 -6.76 8.05
CA VAL A 334 5.69 -7.06 6.77
C VAL A 334 6.61 -5.93 6.31
N ALA A 335 6.16 -4.69 6.36
CA ALA A 335 6.87 -3.51 5.86
C ALA A 335 6.74 -2.30 6.82
N PRO A 336 7.24 -2.41 8.06
CA PRO A 336 7.16 -1.29 9.00
C PRO A 336 8.06 -0.14 8.54
N PRO A 337 7.58 1.11 8.47
CA PRO A 337 8.45 2.26 8.27
C PRO A 337 9.44 2.38 9.44
N LEU A 338 10.69 2.74 9.11
CA LEU A 338 11.77 2.79 10.12
C LEU A 338 11.56 3.93 11.12
N GLU A 339 11.58 5.19 10.63
CA GLU A 339 11.53 6.38 11.48
C GLU A 339 10.63 7.49 10.93
N GLY A 340 9.95 7.25 9.81
CA GLY A 340 9.10 8.25 9.18
C GLY A 340 9.12 8.17 7.65
N PRO A 341 8.52 9.13 6.96
CA PRO A 341 8.54 9.16 5.51
C PRO A 341 9.93 9.52 4.99
N VAL A 342 10.44 8.73 4.06
CA VAL A 342 11.69 8.96 3.31
C VAL A 342 11.38 9.32 1.86
N VAL A 343 10.38 8.64 1.30
CA VAL A 343 9.85 8.87 -0.05
C VAL A 343 8.34 9.00 0.05
N GLU A 344 7.81 9.91 -0.72
CA GLU A 344 6.38 10.22 -0.81
C GLU A 344 5.95 10.30 -2.27
N VAL A 345 4.66 10.53 -2.55
CA VAL A 345 4.14 10.57 -3.91
C VAL A 345 3.48 11.91 -4.17
N CYS A 346 4.06 12.72 -5.06
CA CYS A 346 3.51 13.99 -5.47
C CYS A 346 2.60 13.85 -6.69
N ALA A 347 1.62 14.74 -6.80
CA ALA A 347 0.69 14.82 -7.91
C ALA A 347 1.28 15.63 -9.07
N VAL A 348 1.16 15.09 -10.30
CA VAL A 348 1.62 15.72 -11.53
C VAL A 348 0.46 15.79 -12.52
N ALA A 349 0.25 16.93 -13.17
CA ALA A 349 -0.86 17.12 -14.11
C ALA A 349 -0.71 16.26 -15.39
N LYS A 350 -1.72 15.45 -15.72
CA LYS A 350 -1.75 14.64 -16.96
C LYS A 350 -1.96 15.47 -18.21
N ARG A 351 -2.61 16.63 -18.07
CA ARG A 351 -2.97 17.57 -19.14
C ARG A 351 -2.97 18.98 -18.61
N ASP A 352 -3.20 19.96 -19.47
CA ASP A 352 -3.50 21.30 -19.03
C ASP A 352 -4.83 21.30 -18.24
N LEU A 353 -4.82 21.93 -17.09
CA LEU A 353 -5.95 22.03 -16.17
C LEU A 353 -6.34 23.49 -15.99
N ALA A 354 -7.65 23.79 -15.99
CA ALA A 354 -8.17 25.13 -15.90
C ALA A 354 -8.33 25.61 -14.45
N VAL A 355 -8.30 26.93 -14.23
CA VAL A 355 -8.67 27.53 -12.95
C VAL A 355 -10.11 27.14 -12.58
N GLY A 356 -10.32 26.77 -11.32
CA GLY A 356 -11.64 26.35 -10.81
C GLY A 356 -12.00 24.89 -11.14
N GLU A 357 -11.17 24.17 -11.89
CA GLU A 357 -11.38 22.74 -12.12
C GLU A 357 -11.19 21.95 -10.83
N THR A 358 -12.05 20.96 -10.62
CA THR A 358 -11.93 20.02 -9.50
C THR A 358 -11.13 18.81 -9.93
N LEU A 359 -10.12 18.46 -9.14
CA LEU A 359 -9.32 17.25 -9.37
C LEU A 359 -10.14 16.01 -9.03
N ASP A 360 -9.99 14.99 -9.87
CA ASP A 360 -10.53 13.65 -9.63
C ASP A 360 -9.54 12.80 -8.82
N GLU A 361 -9.96 11.62 -8.38
CA GLU A 361 -9.09 10.70 -7.63
C GLU A 361 -7.96 10.13 -8.52
N TYR A 362 -6.93 9.57 -7.87
CA TYR A 362 -5.80 8.96 -8.58
C TYR A 362 -6.25 7.90 -9.59
N GLY A 363 -5.47 7.72 -10.65
CA GLY A 363 -5.80 6.80 -11.74
C GLY A 363 -6.92 7.30 -12.67
N MET A 364 -7.34 8.56 -12.54
CA MET A 364 -8.36 9.18 -13.39
C MET A 364 -7.74 10.07 -14.47
N TYR A 365 -8.28 11.27 -14.72
CA TYR A 365 -7.96 12.10 -15.88
C TYR A 365 -7.07 13.30 -15.57
N THR A 366 -6.99 13.74 -14.30
CA THR A 366 -6.35 15.03 -13.96
C THR A 366 -4.88 14.90 -13.59
N SER A 367 -4.52 13.88 -12.80
CA SER A 367 -3.17 13.72 -12.28
C SER A 367 -2.64 12.29 -12.36
N TYR A 368 -1.33 12.17 -12.15
CA TYR A 368 -0.63 10.92 -11.87
C TYR A 368 0.43 11.13 -10.80
N GLY A 369 0.79 10.06 -10.08
CA GLY A 369 1.74 10.13 -8.99
C GLY A 369 3.19 9.90 -9.40
N GLU A 370 4.12 10.71 -8.88
CA GLU A 370 5.56 10.50 -8.97
C GLU A 370 6.18 10.38 -7.58
N ALA A 371 6.98 9.32 -7.36
CA ALA A 371 7.75 9.16 -6.13
C ALA A 371 8.82 10.26 -6.02
N VAL A 372 8.94 10.86 -4.84
CA VAL A 372 9.86 11.97 -4.57
C VAL A 372 10.39 11.85 -3.13
N ASN A 373 11.64 12.25 -2.90
CA ASN A 373 12.19 12.29 -1.55
C ASN A 373 11.42 13.28 -0.66
N THR A 374 11.17 12.91 0.59
CA THR A 374 10.37 13.71 1.54
C THR A 374 10.91 15.12 1.74
N GLU A 375 12.21 15.32 1.67
CA GLU A 375 12.81 16.64 1.78
C GLU A 375 12.33 17.58 0.67
N GLU A 376 12.32 17.10 -0.59
CA GLU A 376 11.79 17.88 -1.72
C GLU A 376 10.28 18.07 -1.60
N MET A 377 9.54 16.99 -1.27
CA MET A 377 8.09 17.03 -1.05
C MET A 377 7.69 18.14 -0.07
N ASN A 378 8.39 18.21 1.07
CA ASN A 378 8.14 19.15 2.15
C ASN A 378 8.56 20.58 1.77
N THR A 379 9.78 20.76 1.22
CA THR A 379 10.33 22.07 0.84
C THR A 379 9.50 22.74 -0.26
N ARG A 380 9.06 21.96 -1.24
CA ARG A 380 8.24 22.43 -2.37
C ARG A 380 6.75 22.46 -2.06
N ARG A 381 6.32 21.92 -0.92
CA ARG A 381 4.91 21.81 -0.51
C ARG A 381 4.04 21.13 -1.55
N TYR A 382 4.58 20.07 -2.17
CA TYR A 382 3.85 19.33 -3.19
C TYR A 382 2.58 18.71 -2.64
N LEU A 383 1.52 18.69 -3.47
CA LEU A 383 0.26 18.02 -3.14
C LEU A 383 0.45 16.50 -3.29
N PRO A 384 0.11 15.68 -2.27
CA PRO A 384 0.17 14.23 -2.40
C PRO A 384 -0.86 13.71 -3.41
N GLU A 385 -0.46 12.78 -4.27
CA GLU A 385 -1.38 12.12 -5.21
C GLU A 385 -2.54 11.41 -4.51
N GLY A 386 -2.32 10.84 -3.32
CA GLY A 386 -3.39 10.21 -2.53
C GLY A 386 -4.39 11.20 -1.92
N LEU A 387 -4.20 12.51 -2.07
CA LEU A 387 -5.05 13.57 -1.51
C LEU A 387 -5.57 14.56 -2.57
N VAL A 388 -5.47 14.24 -3.85
CA VAL A 388 -5.93 15.12 -4.94
C VAL A 388 -7.44 15.20 -5.05
N ASP A 389 -8.15 14.12 -4.72
CA ASP A 389 -9.59 14.00 -4.91
C ASP A 389 -10.38 15.14 -4.24
N GLY A 390 -11.23 15.79 -5.03
CA GLY A 390 -12.07 16.91 -4.59
C GLY A 390 -11.33 18.24 -4.39
N CYS A 391 -10.02 18.31 -4.58
CA CYS A 391 -9.28 19.58 -4.54
C CYS A 391 -9.64 20.45 -5.73
N LYS A 392 -9.88 21.77 -5.50
CA LYS A 392 -10.26 22.71 -6.55
C LYS A 392 -9.11 23.66 -6.88
N LEU A 393 -8.78 23.79 -8.16
CA LEU A 393 -7.65 24.60 -8.63
C LEU A 393 -7.88 26.10 -8.47
N LYS A 394 -6.93 26.80 -7.87
CA LYS A 394 -6.92 28.27 -7.74
C LYS A 394 -6.29 28.96 -8.95
N ARG A 395 -5.47 28.26 -9.74
CA ARG A 395 -4.84 28.73 -10.97
C ARG A 395 -4.85 27.64 -12.05
N ALA A 396 -4.56 28.02 -13.28
CA ALA A 396 -4.30 27.06 -14.33
C ALA A 396 -2.97 26.34 -14.09
N ILE A 397 -2.93 25.02 -14.38
CA ILE A 397 -1.76 24.15 -14.25
C ILE A 397 -1.43 23.58 -15.62
N ALA A 398 -0.18 23.72 -16.03
CA ALA A 398 0.27 23.14 -17.28
C ALA A 398 0.47 21.62 -17.19
N LYS A 399 0.33 20.93 -18.29
CA LYS A 399 0.66 19.49 -18.39
C LYS A 399 2.09 19.25 -17.90
N ASN A 400 2.28 18.18 -17.07
CA ASN A 400 3.54 17.79 -16.42
C ASN A 400 4.03 18.74 -15.31
N GLU A 401 3.25 19.74 -14.95
CA GLU A 401 3.53 20.56 -13.78
C GLU A 401 3.16 19.77 -12.51
N VAL A 402 4.01 19.88 -11.48
CA VAL A 402 3.72 19.31 -10.16
C VAL A 402 2.80 20.22 -9.41
N LEU A 403 1.71 19.67 -8.87
CA LEU A 403 0.77 20.40 -8.05
C LEU A 403 1.33 20.64 -6.64
N THR A 404 1.00 21.77 -6.07
CA THR A 404 1.33 22.15 -4.70
C THR A 404 0.08 22.41 -3.88
N TYR A 405 0.21 22.43 -2.56
CA TYR A 405 -0.90 22.85 -1.68
C TYR A 405 -1.35 24.31 -1.92
N ASP A 406 -0.46 25.17 -2.42
CA ASP A 406 -0.82 26.57 -2.73
C ASP A 406 -1.67 26.68 -4.00
N ASP A 407 -1.68 25.68 -4.87
CA ASP A 407 -2.45 25.65 -6.12
C ASP A 407 -3.91 25.26 -5.92
N VAL A 408 -4.29 24.74 -4.76
CA VAL A 408 -5.61 24.12 -4.55
C VAL A 408 -6.35 24.66 -3.32
N GLU A 409 -7.68 24.61 -3.40
CA GLU A 409 -8.57 24.60 -2.24
C GLU A 409 -8.83 23.15 -1.85
N LEU A 410 -8.54 22.82 -0.59
CA LEU A 410 -8.73 21.48 -0.07
C LEU A 410 -10.19 21.21 0.31
N PRO A 411 -10.69 19.98 0.18
CA PRO A 411 -11.97 19.57 0.75
C PRO A 411 -12.02 19.84 2.26
N SER A 412 -13.16 20.33 2.75
CA SER A 412 -13.33 20.67 4.16
C SER A 412 -13.42 19.42 5.04
N GLY A 413 -12.73 19.43 6.19
CA GLY A 413 -12.90 18.45 7.27
C GLY A 413 -12.23 17.08 7.02
N ARG A 414 -11.43 16.92 5.98
CA ARG A 414 -10.78 15.65 5.63
C ARG A 414 -9.77 15.22 6.71
N LEU A 415 -9.98 14.01 7.27
CA LEU A 415 -9.13 13.44 8.31
C LEU A 415 -7.69 13.20 7.82
N ALA A 416 -7.54 12.73 6.59
CA ALA A 416 -6.24 12.44 6.00
C ALA A 416 -5.35 13.69 5.88
N ASP A 417 -5.90 14.89 5.62
CA ASP A 417 -5.15 16.15 5.64
C ASP A 417 -4.60 16.46 7.04
N ARG A 418 -5.41 16.23 8.09
CA ARG A 418 -4.98 16.43 9.47
C ARG A 418 -3.88 15.45 9.88
N LEU A 419 -4.04 14.17 9.53
CA LEU A 419 -3.02 13.15 9.78
C LEU A 419 -1.73 13.46 9.02
N ARG A 420 -1.85 13.99 7.80
CA ARG A 420 -0.70 14.43 7.01
C ARG A 420 0.05 15.59 7.67
N ALA A 421 -0.67 16.60 8.17
CA ALA A 421 -0.06 17.72 8.92
C ALA A 421 0.60 17.20 10.21
N GLU A 422 -0.04 16.28 10.92
CA GLU A 422 0.54 15.64 12.09
C GLU A 422 1.81 14.83 11.75
N GLN A 423 1.83 14.14 10.60
CA GLN A 423 3.00 13.41 10.12
C GLN A 423 4.21 14.34 9.94
N TYR A 424 4.02 15.49 9.29
CA TYR A 424 5.10 16.46 9.11
C TYR A 424 5.56 17.05 10.45
N ARG A 425 4.63 17.40 11.33
CA ARG A 425 4.98 17.89 12.67
C ARG A 425 5.74 16.86 13.47
N HIS A 426 5.32 15.58 13.43
CA HIS A 426 5.92 14.51 14.23
C HIS A 426 7.33 14.16 13.76
N PHE A 427 7.56 14.03 12.44
CA PHE A 427 8.82 13.49 11.90
C PHE A 427 9.82 14.54 11.44
N SER A 428 9.36 15.75 11.08
CA SER A 428 10.23 16.82 10.55
C SER A 428 10.11 18.15 11.27
N ASN A 429 9.32 18.24 12.34
CA ASN A 429 8.99 19.47 13.07
C ASN A 429 8.44 20.60 12.15
N ALA A 430 7.87 20.24 10.99
CA ALA A 430 7.32 21.19 10.05
C ALA A 430 5.85 21.46 10.36
N THR A 431 5.49 22.72 10.57
CA THR A 431 4.15 23.18 10.94
C THR A 431 3.40 23.89 9.80
N TRP A 432 4.03 24.06 8.65
CA TRP A 432 3.48 24.83 7.54
C TRP A 432 2.12 24.29 7.06
N LEU A 433 1.90 22.97 7.11
CA LEU A 433 0.63 22.39 6.69
C LEU A 433 -0.47 22.60 7.75
N ASP A 434 -0.15 22.54 9.04
CA ASP A 434 -1.08 22.94 10.11
C ASP A 434 -1.53 24.41 9.91
N GLU A 435 -0.58 25.31 9.64
CA GLU A 435 -0.85 26.72 9.38
C GLU A 435 -1.68 26.93 8.09
N HIS A 436 -1.41 26.13 7.04
CA HIS A 436 -2.18 26.16 5.80
C HIS A 436 -3.63 25.71 6.05
N LEU A 437 -3.85 24.61 6.77
CA LEU A 437 -5.18 24.11 7.12
C LEU A 437 -5.96 25.10 8.00
N GLN A 438 -5.30 25.72 8.97
CA GLN A 438 -5.92 26.76 9.82
C GLN A 438 -6.39 27.95 9.00
N ARG A 439 -5.58 28.43 8.06
CA ARG A 439 -5.93 29.58 7.20
C ARG A 439 -7.07 29.27 6.23
N THR A 440 -7.13 28.05 5.70
CA THR A 440 -8.07 27.68 4.63
C THR A 440 -9.37 27.08 5.15
N GLN A 441 -9.36 26.41 6.31
CA GLN A 441 -10.51 25.68 6.84
C GLN A 441 -11.05 26.25 8.17
N GLY A 442 -10.38 27.25 8.77
CA GLY A 442 -10.72 27.88 10.05
C GLY A 442 -10.32 27.05 11.27
N ALA A 443 -10.22 27.70 12.43
CA ALA A 443 -9.71 27.11 13.69
C ALA A 443 -10.54 25.93 14.24
N ALA A 444 -11.79 25.76 13.82
CA ALA A 444 -12.68 24.69 14.30
C ALA A 444 -12.30 23.29 13.79
N ASN A 445 -11.65 23.22 12.63
CA ASN A 445 -11.34 21.91 11.99
C ASN A 445 -9.98 21.34 12.37
N VAL A 446 -9.13 22.07 13.08
CA VAL A 446 -7.74 21.66 13.39
C VAL A 446 -7.62 21.00 14.78
N ARG A 447 -8.60 21.16 15.66
CA ARG A 447 -8.60 20.45 16.95
C ARG A 447 -9.14 19.04 16.73
N SER A 448 -8.23 18.07 16.71
CA SER A 448 -8.51 16.70 16.45
C SER A 448 -9.36 16.05 17.56
N GLU A 449 -10.50 15.50 17.20
CA GLU A 449 -11.13 14.39 17.92
C GLU A 449 -10.33 13.08 17.83
N ALA A 450 -9.22 13.06 17.12
CA ALA A 450 -8.33 11.90 17.00
C ALA A 450 -7.55 11.57 18.28
N CYS A 451 -7.60 12.43 19.31
CA CYS A 451 -6.91 12.25 20.60
C CYS A 451 -7.85 11.98 21.78
N ALA A 452 -9.15 11.77 21.59
CA ALA A 452 -10.06 11.35 22.65
C ALA A 452 -10.26 9.83 22.67
#